data_9ef149564341ff0ee86a4ce6beecc660
#
_entry.id   9ef149564341ff0ee86a4ce6beecc660
#
_cell.length_a   1.000
_cell.length_b   1.000
_cell.length_c   1.000
_cell.angle_alpha   90.00
_cell.angle_beta   90.00
_cell.angle_gamma   90.00
#
_symmetry.space_group_name_H-M   'P 1'
#
loop_
_entity.id
_entity.type
_entity.pdbx_description
1 polymer ?
#
loop_
_entity_poly.entity_id
_entity_poly.type
_entity_poly.pdbx_seq_one_letter_code
_entity_poly.pdbx_strand_id
1 'polypeptide(L)'
;PGLNNRTQRYQESYDQLPQNLILGSETASTVSSRGVYKFPVEDKKGAKYEDHQCSSYDVEVCPWSNIPDEDFALADDHHWTIGQFVWTGFDYLGEPSPYDTDSWPNHSSMFGIIDLASLPKDRYYLYRSVWNKEAETLHILPHWTWPGREGEVTPVFVYTNYPTAELFINGKSYGKQSKNNSSLKSRYRLMWMDAVYEPGEVKV
;
A
#
# COMPACT_ATOMS: atom_id res chain seq x y z
N PRO A 1 -22.80 6.35 -10.78
CA PRO A 1 -22.67 6.87 -9.41
C PRO A 1 -21.27 6.80 -8.88
N GLY A 2 -20.89 7.74 -8.00
CA GLY A 2 -19.65 7.75 -7.26
C GLY A 2 -19.85 7.15 -5.87
N LEU A 3 -18.96 6.24 -5.46
CA LEU A 3 -18.98 5.63 -4.14
C LEU A 3 -17.70 6.02 -3.39
N ASN A 4 -17.87 6.53 -2.18
CA ASN A 4 -16.81 6.97 -1.31
C ASN A 4 -16.53 5.89 -0.24
N ASN A 5 -15.35 5.25 -0.30
CA ASN A 5 -14.93 4.19 0.63
C ASN A 5 -16.02 3.11 0.88
N ARG A 6 -16.65 2.61 -0.19
CA ARG A 6 -17.77 1.67 -0.15
C ARG A 6 -17.61 0.52 -1.14
N THR A 7 -16.43 -0.09 -1.20
CA THR A 7 -16.13 -1.22 -2.09
C THR A 7 -17.18 -2.33 -2.02
N GLN A 8 -17.65 -2.64 -0.81
CA GLN A 8 -18.69 -3.64 -0.56
C GLN A 8 -20.08 -3.32 -1.17
N ARG A 9 -20.28 -2.08 -1.65
CA ARG A 9 -21.53 -1.62 -2.26
C ARG A 9 -21.50 -1.57 -3.78
N TYR A 10 -20.36 -1.85 -4.40
CA TYR A 10 -20.20 -1.69 -5.85
C TYR A 10 -21.18 -2.57 -6.62
N GLN A 11 -21.28 -3.86 -6.30
CA GLN A 11 -22.18 -4.79 -6.96
C GLN A 11 -23.65 -4.41 -6.76
N GLU A 12 -24.06 -4.14 -5.51
CA GLU A 12 -25.43 -3.70 -5.20
C GLU A 12 -25.81 -2.43 -5.98
N SER A 13 -24.90 -1.45 -6.03
CA SER A 13 -25.14 -0.20 -6.75
C SER A 13 -25.19 -0.39 -8.26
N TYR A 14 -24.40 -1.29 -8.80
CA TYR A 14 -24.47 -1.67 -10.21
C TYR A 14 -25.82 -2.30 -10.56
N ASP A 15 -26.30 -3.20 -9.73
CA ASP A 15 -27.56 -3.93 -9.97
C ASP A 15 -28.81 -3.05 -9.84
N GLN A 16 -28.77 -2.07 -8.94
CA GLN A 16 -29.94 -1.25 -8.60
C GLN A 16 -30.03 0.08 -9.35
N LEU A 17 -28.91 0.61 -9.83
CA LEU A 17 -28.87 1.95 -10.42
C LEU A 17 -28.86 1.89 -11.95
N PRO A 18 -29.66 2.73 -12.61
CA PRO A 18 -29.86 2.65 -14.06
C PRO A 18 -28.63 3.03 -14.88
N GLN A 19 -27.61 3.64 -14.27
CA GLN A 19 -26.39 4.07 -14.96
C GLN A 19 -25.51 2.88 -15.36
N ASN A 20 -25.55 1.77 -14.63
CA ASN A 20 -24.72 0.57 -14.86
C ASN A 20 -23.21 0.85 -14.95
N LEU A 21 -22.74 1.90 -14.28
CA LEU A 21 -21.34 2.31 -14.18
C LEU A 21 -21.05 2.76 -12.76
N ILE A 22 -19.94 2.32 -12.20
CA ILE A 22 -19.50 2.69 -10.85
C ILE A 22 -18.15 3.38 -10.91
N LEU A 23 -18.03 4.46 -10.14
CA LEU A 23 -16.79 5.20 -9.93
C LEU A 23 -16.45 5.20 -8.44
N GLY A 24 -15.24 4.83 -8.09
CA GLY A 24 -14.70 5.10 -6.75
C GLY A 24 -14.41 6.60 -6.60
N SER A 25 -15.34 7.35 -6.03
CA SER A 25 -15.20 8.81 -5.90
C SER A 25 -14.21 9.23 -4.82
N GLU A 26 -13.93 8.33 -3.87
CA GLU A 26 -12.86 8.42 -2.91
C GLU A 26 -12.55 6.98 -2.43
N THR A 27 -11.32 6.54 -2.60
CA THR A 27 -10.92 5.16 -2.33
C THR A 27 -9.66 5.09 -1.48
N ALA A 28 -9.44 3.94 -0.86
CA ALA A 28 -8.19 3.53 -0.26
C ALA A 28 -7.54 4.58 0.64
N SER A 29 -8.26 5.00 1.72
CA SER A 29 -7.67 5.82 2.80
C SER A 29 -6.66 4.98 3.59
N THR A 30 -5.63 4.53 2.91
CA THR A 30 -4.47 3.81 3.42
C THR A 30 -3.49 4.82 4.00
N VAL A 31 -2.92 4.51 5.14
CA VAL A 31 -2.02 5.43 5.85
C VAL A 31 -0.59 4.93 5.79
N SER A 32 0.37 5.84 5.61
CA SER A 32 1.80 5.54 5.66
C SER A 32 2.64 6.79 5.93
N SER A 33 3.74 6.60 6.63
CA SER A 33 4.79 7.60 6.79
C SER A 33 6.01 7.16 5.99
N ARG A 34 6.52 8.04 5.10
CA ARG A 34 7.63 7.69 4.21
C ARG A 34 8.84 7.17 4.98
N GLY A 35 9.29 5.95 4.65
CA GLY A 35 10.47 5.32 5.22
C GLY A 35 10.31 4.80 6.66
N VAL A 36 9.07 4.74 7.18
CA VAL A 36 8.77 4.17 8.50
C VAL A 36 8.15 2.79 8.32
N TYR A 37 8.62 1.82 9.08
CA TYR A 37 8.13 0.44 9.01
C TYR A 37 7.88 -0.11 10.40
N LYS A 38 6.75 -0.76 10.58
CA LYS A 38 6.32 -1.36 11.85
C LYS A 38 6.34 -2.88 11.74
N PHE A 39 6.76 -3.52 12.81
CA PHE A 39 6.86 -4.98 12.91
C PHE A 39 6.07 -5.49 14.11
N PRO A 40 5.45 -6.68 14.04
CA PRO A 40 5.32 -7.52 12.83
C PRO A 40 4.45 -6.87 11.77
N VAL A 41 4.63 -7.27 10.49
CA VAL A 41 3.84 -6.77 9.37
C VAL A 41 2.49 -7.48 9.34
N GLU A 42 1.43 -6.73 9.62
CA GLU A 42 0.07 -7.24 9.73
C GLU A 42 -0.93 -6.24 9.16
N ASP A 43 -2.04 -6.75 8.63
CA ASP A 43 -3.16 -5.90 8.22
C ASP A 43 -3.82 -5.26 9.45
N LYS A 44 -3.91 -3.94 9.46
CA LYS A 44 -4.48 -3.20 10.60
C LYS A 44 -5.44 -2.11 10.15
N LYS A 45 -6.56 -2.01 10.84
CA LYS A 45 -7.50 -0.90 10.71
C LYS A 45 -7.39 0.02 11.93
N GLY A 46 -7.13 1.31 11.67
CA GLY A 46 -7.04 2.33 12.71
C GLY A 46 -5.85 2.17 13.65
N ALA A 47 -4.74 1.58 13.19
CA ALA A 47 -3.52 1.45 13.99
C ALA A 47 -2.97 2.82 14.38
N LYS A 48 -2.56 2.93 15.66
CA LYS A 48 -1.91 4.11 16.22
C LYS A 48 -0.66 3.68 16.97
N TYR A 49 0.41 4.46 16.85
CA TYR A 49 1.72 4.21 17.46
C TYR A 49 2.17 5.39 18.29
N GLU A 50 2.98 5.14 19.32
CA GLU A 50 3.47 6.19 20.24
C GLU A 50 4.30 7.27 19.53
N ASP A 51 5.01 6.90 18.46
CA ASP A 51 5.79 7.83 17.65
C ASP A 51 4.96 8.62 16.63
N HIS A 52 3.64 8.45 16.63
CA HIS A 52 2.69 9.10 15.74
C HIS A 52 3.03 8.91 14.24
N GLN A 53 3.62 7.76 13.87
CA GLN A 53 3.93 7.41 12.49
C GLN A 53 3.13 6.17 12.06
N CYS A 54 3.00 5.96 10.77
CA CYS A 54 2.32 4.79 10.18
C CYS A 54 3.28 3.95 9.35
N SER A 55 3.01 2.65 9.26
CA SER A 55 3.86 1.73 8.50
C SER A 55 3.77 1.96 6.99
N SER A 56 4.90 1.97 6.30
CA SER A 56 4.99 2.08 4.83
C SER A 56 4.77 0.76 4.08
N TYR A 57 4.43 -0.32 4.76
CA TYR A 57 4.09 -1.58 4.08
C TYR A 57 2.74 -1.55 3.34
N ASP A 58 1.96 -0.46 3.46
CA ASP A 58 0.66 -0.26 2.82
C ASP A 58 -0.37 -1.35 3.16
N VAL A 59 -0.36 -1.77 4.41
CA VAL A 59 -1.29 -2.75 5.00
C VAL A 59 -2.11 -2.15 6.16
N GLU A 60 -1.92 -0.86 6.44
CA GLU A 60 -2.63 -0.13 7.48
C GLU A 60 -3.59 0.88 6.85
N VAL A 61 -4.83 0.85 7.31
CA VAL A 61 -5.91 1.68 6.77
C VAL A 61 -6.72 2.33 7.89
N CYS A 62 -7.41 3.41 7.59
CA CYS A 62 -8.41 3.97 8.48
C CYS A 62 -9.58 2.99 8.69
N PRO A 63 -10.31 3.06 9.83
CA PRO A 63 -11.36 2.10 10.16
C PRO A 63 -12.47 1.99 9.11
N TRP A 64 -12.71 3.04 8.35
CA TRP A 64 -13.75 3.11 7.30
C TRP A 64 -13.27 2.68 5.92
N SER A 65 -11.98 2.35 5.76
CA SER A 65 -11.35 2.13 4.46
C SER A 65 -10.81 0.71 4.27
N ASN A 66 -10.10 0.53 3.17
CA ASN A 66 -9.52 -0.72 2.68
C ASN A 66 -8.13 -0.46 2.07
N ILE A 67 -7.38 -1.52 1.80
CA ILE A 67 -6.10 -1.43 1.08
C ILE A 67 -6.33 -1.19 -0.41
N PRO A 68 -5.36 -0.58 -1.13
CA PRO A 68 -5.49 -0.30 -2.57
C PRO A 68 -5.78 -1.52 -3.43
N ASP A 69 -5.27 -2.68 -3.03
CA ASP A 69 -5.42 -3.95 -3.74
C ASP A 69 -6.89 -4.34 -3.96
N GLU A 70 -7.78 -3.99 -3.04
CA GLU A 70 -9.21 -4.22 -3.15
C GLU A 70 -9.84 -3.37 -4.26
N ASP A 71 -9.47 -2.09 -4.33
CA ASP A 71 -9.95 -1.19 -5.38
C ASP A 71 -9.39 -1.57 -6.76
N PHE A 72 -8.13 -2.01 -6.82
CA PHE A 72 -7.55 -2.53 -8.07
C PHE A 72 -8.31 -3.76 -8.56
N ALA A 73 -8.63 -4.71 -7.67
CA ALA A 73 -9.36 -5.91 -8.02
C ALA A 73 -10.76 -5.59 -8.54
N LEU A 74 -11.46 -4.64 -7.93
CA LEU A 74 -12.79 -4.21 -8.41
C LEU A 74 -12.73 -3.60 -9.81
N ALA A 75 -11.68 -2.85 -10.13
CA ALA A 75 -11.49 -2.29 -11.46
C ALA A 75 -11.10 -3.37 -12.49
N ASP A 76 -10.28 -4.34 -12.10
CA ASP A 76 -9.83 -5.40 -13.00
C ASP A 76 -10.92 -6.46 -13.26
N ASP A 77 -11.75 -6.77 -12.26
CA ASP A 77 -12.74 -7.85 -12.32
C ASP A 77 -14.09 -7.39 -12.87
N HIS A 78 -14.37 -6.09 -12.83
CA HIS A 78 -15.67 -5.53 -13.19
C HIS A 78 -15.56 -4.43 -14.23
N HIS A 79 -15.86 -4.76 -15.49
CA HIS A 79 -15.80 -3.83 -16.63
C HIS A 79 -16.67 -2.57 -16.47
N TRP A 80 -17.64 -2.60 -15.58
CA TRP A 80 -18.51 -1.47 -15.23
C TRP A 80 -17.93 -0.57 -14.14
N THR A 81 -16.78 -0.92 -13.56
CA THR A 81 -16.00 -0.04 -12.69
C THR A 81 -15.10 0.83 -13.56
N ILE A 82 -15.46 2.10 -13.73
CA ILE A 82 -14.82 3.01 -14.68
C ILE A 82 -13.57 3.72 -14.15
N GLY A 83 -13.22 3.48 -12.90
CA GLY A 83 -12.01 4.01 -12.27
C GLY A 83 -12.22 4.45 -10.83
N GLN A 84 -11.22 5.16 -10.29
CA GLN A 84 -11.22 5.59 -8.91
C GLN A 84 -10.43 6.89 -8.72
N PHE A 85 -10.79 7.65 -7.68
CA PHE A 85 -10.01 8.75 -7.13
C PHE A 85 -9.51 8.35 -5.76
N VAL A 86 -8.22 8.13 -5.65
CA VAL A 86 -7.60 7.70 -4.38
C VAL A 86 -7.54 8.84 -3.38
N TRP A 87 -7.78 8.55 -2.12
CA TRP A 87 -7.52 9.47 -1.01
C TRP A 87 -6.19 9.14 -0.34
N THR A 88 -5.08 9.92 -0.62
CA THR A 88 -5.05 11.07 -1.51
C THR A 88 -3.71 11.16 -2.23
N GLY A 89 -3.56 12.03 -3.20
CA GLY A 89 -2.31 12.20 -3.95
C GLY A 89 -1.15 12.69 -3.09
N PHE A 90 -1.40 13.68 -2.23
CA PHE A 90 -0.39 14.30 -1.35
C PHE A 90 -0.84 14.29 0.09
N ASP A 91 0.12 14.19 1.02
CA ASP A 91 -0.14 14.57 2.40
C ASP A 91 -0.52 16.05 2.48
N TYR A 92 -1.32 16.41 3.47
CA TYR A 92 -1.77 17.79 3.66
C TYR A 92 -1.82 18.14 5.15
N LEU A 93 -1.71 19.41 5.46
CA LEU A 93 -1.77 19.92 6.83
C LEU A 93 -3.21 20.01 7.34
N GLY A 94 -3.38 19.90 8.65
CA GLY A 94 -4.64 20.16 9.36
C GLY A 94 -5.47 18.96 9.69
N GLU A 95 -5.15 17.76 9.16
CA GLU A 95 -5.82 16.51 9.48
C GLU A 95 -4.80 15.40 9.73
N PRO A 96 -4.34 15.20 10.97
CA PRO A 96 -3.29 14.25 11.31
C PRO A 96 -3.77 12.78 11.38
N SER A 97 -4.75 12.39 10.56
CA SER A 97 -5.26 11.00 10.52
C SER A 97 -4.15 10.00 10.19
N PRO A 98 -4.14 8.85 10.89
CA PRO A 98 -5.19 8.31 11.77
C PRO A 98 -5.14 8.82 13.21
N TYR A 99 -4.32 9.79 13.50
CA TYR A 99 -4.18 10.41 14.82
C TYR A 99 -5.21 11.53 15.03
N ASP A 100 -5.43 11.92 16.29
CA ASP A 100 -6.38 12.97 16.63
C ASP A 100 -5.75 14.37 16.49
N THR A 101 -6.55 15.40 16.36
CA THR A 101 -6.09 16.78 16.15
C THR A 101 -5.26 17.36 17.28
N ASP A 102 -5.35 16.78 18.48
CA ASP A 102 -4.56 17.12 19.65
C ASP A 102 -3.27 16.30 19.80
N SER A 103 -2.95 15.48 18.81
CA SER A 103 -1.76 14.61 18.80
C SER A 103 -0.48 15.36 18.41
N TRP A 104 -0.30 16.60 18.90
CA TRP A 104 0.93 17.35 18.64
C TRP A 104 2.19 16.53 19.04
N PRO A 105 3.26 16.52 18.25
CA PRO A 105 3.55 17.44 17.11
C PRO A 105 2.99 16.96 15.76
N ASN A 106 2.20 15.91 15.71
CA ASN A 106 1.61 15.43 14.46
C ASN A 106 0.55 16.42 13.93
N HIS A 107 0.75 16.95 12.74
CA HIS A 107 -0.08 18.00 12.14
C HIS A 107 -0.38 17.77 10.66
N SER A 108 0.09 16.67 10.11
CA SER A 108 -0.09 16.27 8.70
C SER A 108 -0.87 14.99 8.57
N SER A 109 -1.67 14.87 7.53
CA SER A 109 -2.28 13.59 7.15
C SER A 109 -1.20 12.56 6.77
N MET A 110 -1.56 11.28 6.89
CA MET A 110 -0.73 10.14 6.49
C MET A 110 -1.27 9.46 5.22
N PHE A 111 -2.25 10.06 4.54
CA PHE A 111 -2.95 9.46 3.40
C PHE A 111 -2.19 9.58 2.08
N GLY A 112 -1.32 10.56 1.94
CA GLY A 112 -0.67 10.88 0.67
C GLY A 112 0.08 9.71 0.05
N ILE A 113 0.00 9.59 -1.25
CA ILE A 113 0.91 8.76 -2.07
C ILE A 113 2.28 9.42 -2.12
N ILE A 114 2.30 10.75 -2.05
CA ILE A 114 3.47 11.63 -1.99
C ILE A 114 3.41 12.39 -0.66
N ASP A 115 4.55 12.57 -0.01
CA ASP A 115 4.61 13.29 1.27
C ASP A 115 4.58 14.83 1.10
N LEU A 116 4.55 15.57 2.24
CA LEU A 116 4.57 17.04 2.23
C LEU A 116 5.79 17.65 1.54
N ALA A 117 6.91 16.92 1.48
CA ALA A 117 8.13 17.38 0.82
C ALA A 117 8.15 17.06 -0.69
N SER A 118 7.02 16.60 -1.23
CA SER A 118 6.88 16.16 -2.62
C SER A 118 7.73 14.94 -2.98
N LEU A 119 8.06 14.11 -1.98
CA LEU A 119 8.79 12.86 -2.18
C LEU A 119 7.82 11.67 -2.22
N PRO A 120 7.97 10.75 -3.19
CA PRO A 120 7.10 9.59 -3.29
C PRO A 120 7.29 8.67 -2.08
N LYS A 121 6.19 8.18 -1.51
CA LYS A 121 6.17 7.09 -0.55
C LYS A 121 6.23 5.74 -1.28
N ASP A 122 6.43 4.63 -0.55
CA ASP A 122 6.46 3.29 -1.18
C ASP A 122 5.18 3.02 -1.98
N ARG A 123 4.03 3.45 -1.48
CA ARG A 123 2.72 3.33 -2.14
C ARG A 123 2.65 4.00 -3.51
N TYR A 124 3.42 5.04 -3.79
CA TYR A 124 3.53 5.62 -5.12
C TYR A 124 3.92 4.56 -6.15
N TYR A 125 4.89 3.70 -5.79
CA TYR A 125 5.38 2.65 -6.68
C TYR A 125 4.40 1.49 -6.82
N LEU A 126 3.56 1.23 -5.79
CA LEU A 126 2.46 0.27 -5.90
C LEU A 126 1.45 0.76 -6.96
N TYR A 127 0.95 1.99 -6.84
CA TYR A 127 0.04 2.57 -7.84
C TYR A 127 0.68 2.64 -9.23
N ARG A 128 1.93 3.08 -9.32
CA ARG A 128 2.66 3.12 -10.58
C ARG A 128 2.75 1.74 -11.23
N SER A 129 3.03 0.70 -10.46
CA SER A 129 3.16 -0.67 -10.99
C SER A 129 1.84 -1.23 -11.56
N VAL A 130 0.70 -0.76 -11.05
CA VAL A 130 -0.63 -1.18 -11.49
C VAL A 130 -1.13 -0.31 -12.64
N TRP A 131 -1.00 1.02 -12.53
CA TRP A 131 -1.62 1.96 -13.46
C TRP A 131 -0.75 2.33 -14.66
N ASN A 132 0.57 2.44 -14.49
CA ASN A 132 1.46 2.78 -15.59
C ASN A 132 2.00 1.52 -16.27
N LYS A 133 1.39 1.14 -17.39
CA LYS A 133 1.78 -0.04 -18.16
C LYS A 133 2.94 0.22 -19.14
N GLU A 134 3.29 1.49 -19.38
CA GLU A 134 4.32 1.88 -20.34
C GLU A 134 5.71 1.97 -19.70
N ALA A 135 5.77 2.30 -18.40
CA ALA A 135 7.02 2.45 -17.69
C ALA A 135 7.30 1.24 -16.78
N GLU A 136 8.52 0.73 -16.88
CA GLU A 136 8.99 -0.32 -15.95
C GLU A 136 9.02 0.21 -14.52
N THR A 137 8.50 -0.59 -13.60
CA THR A 137 8.49 -0.32 -12.17
C THR A 137 9.12 -1.49 -11.44
N LEU A 138 10.12 -1.21 -10.63
CA LEU A 138 10.72 -2.14 -9.69
C LEU A 138 11.10 -1.37 -8.43
N HIS A 139 10.40 -1.61 -7.33
CA HIS A 139 10.60 -0.93 -6.06
C HIS A 139 10.63 -1.94 -4.93
N ILE A 140 11.67 -1.87 -4.11
CA ILE A 140 11.90 -2.77 -2.97
C ILE A 140 11.61 -1.99 -1.69
N LEU A 141 10.84 -2.58 -0.77
CA LEU A 141 10.67 -2.10 0.59
C LEU A 141 10.81 -3.25 1.59
N PRO A 142 11.25 -2.97 2.82
CA PRO A 142 11.68 -1.70 3.40
C PRO A 142 13.10 -1.31 2.95
N HIS A 143 13.59 -0.16 3.41
CA HIS A 143 15.03 0.11 3.37
C HIS A 143 15.79 -0.98 4.15
N TRP A 144 17.09 -1.15 3.86
CA TRP A 144 17.84 -2.27 4.42
C TRP A 144 18.93 -1.82 5.40
N THR A 145 18.55 -0.97 6.39
CA THR A 145 19.44 -0.51 7.46
C THR A 145 18.69 -0.54 8.78
N TRP A 146 18.87 -1.63 9.54
CA TRP A 146 18.13 -1.93 10.77
C TRP A 146 19.08 -2.31 11.91
N PRO A 147 19.91 -1.38 12.44
CA PRO A 147 20.80 -1.71 13.55
C PRO A 147 20.00 -2.23 14.75
N GLY A 148 20.42 -3.37 15.30
CA GLY A 148 19.76 -4.01 16.43
C GLY A 148 18.61 -4.95 16.06
N ARG A 149 18.36 -5.20 14.77
CA ARG A 149 17.38 -6.19 14.31
C ARG A 149 18.00 -7.40 13.62
N GLU A 150 19.31 -7.59 13.76
CA GLU A 150 20.03 -8.69 13.15
C GLU A 150 19.41 -10.04 13.55
N GLY A 151 19.05 -10.86 12.58
CA GLY A 151 18.39 -12.15 12.79
C GLY A 151 16.87 -12.08 12.98
N GLU A 152 16.27 -10.90 12.99
CA GLU A 152 14.80 -10.75 13.10
C GLU A 152 14.11 -10.83 11.74
N VAL A 153 12.89 -11.37 11.73
CA VAL A 153 12.05 -11.40 10.54
C VAL A 153 11.73 -9.96 10.12
N THR A 154 12.11 -9.65 8.89
CA THR A 154 11.92 -8.35 8.26
C THR A 154 11.38 -8.59 6.84
N PRO A 155 10.05 -8.67 6.68
CA PRO A 155 9.43 -8.95 5.40
C PRO A 155 9.90 -7.98 4.31
N VAL A 156 10.14 -8.53 3.10
CA VAL A 156 10.49 -7.73 1.92
C VAL A 156 9.32 -7.78 0.95
N PHE A 157 8.82 -6.60 0.59
CA PHE A 157 7.82 -6.45 -0.47
C PHE A 157 8.47 -5.85 -1.70
N VAL A 158 7.94 -6.21 -2.87
CA VAL A 158 8.37 -5.66 -4.14
C VAL A 158 7.14 -5.22 -4.94
N TYR A 159 7.13 -3.94 -5.29
CA TYR A 159 6.11 -3.35 -6.17
C TYR A 159 6.67 -3.28 -7.59
N THR A 160 6.07 -4.03 -8.48
CA THR A 160 6.56 -4.13 -9.86
C THR A 160 5.41 -4.45 -10.82
N ASN A 161 5.54 -4.06 -12.07
CA ASN A 161 4.64 -4.49 -13.14
C ASN A 161 5.08 -5.82 -13.80
N TYR A 162 6.23 -6.38 -13.39
CA TYR A 162 6.63 -7.71 -13.80
C TYR A 162 5.85 -8.80 -13.05
N PRO A 163 5.62 -9.96 -13.67
CA PRO A 163 4.86 -11.05 -13.06
C PRO A 163 5.65 -11.81 -11.99
N THR A 164 6.97 -11.78 -12.04
CA THR A 164 7.86 -12.56 -11.15
C THR A 164 9.09 -11.78 -10.77
N ALA A 165 9.65 -12.09 -9.61
CA ALA A 165 10.96 -11.62 -9.18
C ALA A 165 11.63 -12.63 -8.24
N GLU A 166 12.93 -12.52 -8.07
CA GLU A 166 13.72 -13.31 -7.13
C GLU A 166 14.47 -12.39 -6.17
N LEU A 167 14.32 -12.65 -4.88
CA LEU A 167 14.97 -11.87 -3.82
C LEU A 167 16.32 -12.49 -3.45
N PHE A 168 17.32 -11.63 -3.31
CA PHE A 168 18.64 -11.98 -2.78
C PHE A 168 18.99 -11.08 -1.59
N ILE A 169 19.49 -11.68 -0.52
CA ILE A 169 20.09 -10.98 0.63
C ILE A 169 21.53 -11.46 0.73
N ASN A 170 22.48 -10.54 0.65
CA ASN A 170 23.93 -10.82 0.65
C ASN A 170 24.32 -11.91 -0.37
N GLY A 171 23.70 -11.90 -1.55
CA GLY A 171 23.92 -12.87 -2.62
C GLY A 171 23.26 -14.24 -2.43
N LYS A 172 22.62 -14.50 -1.30
CA LYS A 172 21.84 -15.71 -1.06
C LYS A 172 20.42 -15.52 -1.55
N SER A 173 19.95 -16.44 -2.40
CA SER A 173 18.57 -16.43 -2.87
C SER A 173 17.56 -16.76 -1.75
N TYR A 174 16.53 -15.96 -1.64
CA TYR A 174 15.31 -16.21 -0.85
C TYR A 174 14.16 -16.76 -1.70
N GLY A 175 14.49 -17.17 -2.93
CA GLY A 175 13.58 -17.78 -3.87
C GLY A 175 12.83 -16.79 -4.75
N LYS A 176 12.19 -17.38 -5.73
CA LYS A 176 11.36 -16.67 -6.73
C LYS A 176 9.92 -16.61 -6.26
N GLN A 177 9.31 -15.43 -6.38
CA GLN A 177 7.89 -15.22 -6.17
C GLN A 177 7.21 -14.83 -7.48
N SER A 178 5.96 -15.24 -7.64
CA SER A 178 5.11 -14.88 -8.78
C SER A 178 3.79 -14.31 -8.30
N LYS A 179 3.31 -13.27 -8.98
CA LYS A 179 1.96 -12.77 -8.75
C LYS A 179 0.93 -13.86 -9.02
N ASN A 180 -0.07 -13.95 -8.17
CA ASN A 180 -1.11 -14.98 -8.26
C ASN A 180 -2.40 -14.50 -7.57
N ASN A 181 -3.48 -15.26 -7.75
CA ASN A 181 -4.79 -14.92 -7.22
C ASN A 181 -5.10 -15.60 -5.86
N SER A 182 -4.09 -16.06 -5.11
CA SER A 182 -4.32 -16.68 -3.80
C SER A 182 -4.79 -15.68 -2.73
N SER A 183 -4.45 -14.39 -2.90
CA SER A 183 -4.94 -13.29 -2.10
C SER A 183 -4.94 -11.99 -2.93
N LEU A 184 -5.66 -10.96 -2.46
CA LEU A 184 -5.63 -9.65 -3.11
C LEU A 184 -4.20 -9.08 -3.17
N LYS A 185 -3.45 -9.18 -2.08
CA LYS A 185 -2.07 -8.67 -2.03
C LYS A 185 -1.15 -9.43 -2.99
N SER A 186 -1.21 -10.75 -3.05
CA SER A 186 -0.38 -11.54 -3.97
C SER A 186 -0.70 -11.32 -5.45
N ARG A 187 -1.85 -10.74 -5.76
CA ARG A 187 -2.23 -10.33 -7.12
C ARG A 187 -1.45 -9.11 -7.61
N TYR A 188 -1.10 -8.19 -6.69
CA TYR A 188 -0.48 -6.90 -7.04
C TYR A 188 0.92 -6.72 -6.49
N ARG A 189 1.34 -7.52 -5.52
CA ARG A 189 2.63 -7.43 -4.82
C ARG A 189 3.36 -8.76 -4.83
N LEU A 190 4.69 -8.70 -4.77
CA LEU A 190 5.54 -9.85 -4.47
C LEU A 190 6.04 -9.69 -3.03
N MET A 191 5.94 -10.76 -2.21
CA MET A 191 6.15 -10.66 -0.78
C MET A 191 6.96 -11.84 -0.26
N TRP A 192 8.08 -11.56 0.42
CA TRP A 192 8.87 -12.54 1.17
C TRP A 192 8.66 -12.25 2.65
N MET A 193 7.66 -12.91 3.25
CA MET A 193 7.20 -12.65 4.62
C MET A 193 8.16 -13.18 5.70
N ASP A 194 9.02 -14.11 5.35
CA ASP A 194 9.98 -14.80 6.21
C ASP A 194 11.43 -14.33 6.00
N ALA A 195 11.64 -13.28 5.23
CA ALA A 195 12.96 -12.70 5.05
C ALA A 195 13.54 -12.24 6.39
N VAL A 196 14.80 -12.60 6.65
CA VAL A 196 15.49 -12.28 7.90
C VAL A 196 16.52 -11.18 7.63
N TYR A 197 16.54 -10.18 8.50
CA TYR A 197 17.49 -9.09 8.38
C TYR A 197 18.92 -9.56 8.69
N GLU A 198 19.79 -9.33 7.74
CA GLU A 198 21.25 -9.39 7.87
C GLU A 198 21.81 -8.07 7.29
N PRO A 199 22.74 -7.39 7.99
CA PRO A 199 23.38 -6.20 7.44
C PRO A 199 24.06 -6.49 6.09
N GLY A 200 23.89 -5.61 5.11
CA GLY A 200 24.48 -5.79 3.78
C GLY A 200 23.57 -5.33 2.66
N GLU A 201 23.49 -6.13 1.60
CA GLU A 201 22.75 -5.81 0.38
C GLU A 201 21.46 -6.60 0.27
N VAL A 202 20.36 -5.93 -0.09
CA VAL A 202 19.16 -6.56 -0.61
C VAL A 202 19.00 -6.24 -2.10
N LYS A 203 18.69 -7.24 -2.90
CA LYS A 203 18.59 -7.14 -4.35
C LYS A 203 17.42 -7.96 -4.88
N VAL A 204 16.81 -7.48 -5.93
CA VAL A 204 15.77 -8.15 -6.71
C VAL A 204 16.10 -8.07 -8.19
#